data_fe7a49b61f6d1f2f9bd8d74539de0578
#
_entry.id   fe7a49b61f6d1f2f9bd8d74539de0578
#
_cell.length_a   1.000
_cell.length_b   1.000
_cell.length_c   1.000
_cell.angle_alpha   90.00
_cell.angle_beta   90.00
_cell.angle_gamma   90.00
#
_symmetry.space_group_name_H-M   'P 1'
#
loop_
_entity.id
_entity.type
_entity.pdbx_description
1 polymer ?
#
loop_
_entity_poly.entity_id
_entity_poly.type
_entity_poly.pdbx_seq_one_letter_code
_entity_poly.pdbx_strand_id
1 'polypeptide(L)'
;MKTGCQWRELSLKEYFSKETISWQLVYYYFSKWSKDGSFRRIWISLLQNNKRKLDLSSVQLDGSHTRSKTGGESVGYQGRKSSNTTNCIFLCDNQGQMLSMGKPISGEHHDLYNIEETLEEIVGLLDAADIEVKGLFLNADSGFDSKKLRDILYKKEIIGNIKENPRNGDTKNEKYFDNELYKRRFKIEKANAWLDSFKALLIRFETLNVTWINLHYLAFSILFLRKIKV
;
A
#
# COMPACT_ATOMS: atom_id res chain seq x y z
N MET A 1 -1.93 -1.52 -17.11
CA MET A 1 -2.35 -1.00 -15.80
C MET A 1 -3.34 0.17 -15.90
N LYS A 2 -3.09 1.22 -16.67
CA LYS A 2 -3.95 2.42 -16.76
C LYS A 2 -5.38 2.11 -17.17
N THR A 3 -5.57 1.29 -18.20
CA THR A 3 -6.87 0.95 -18.78
C THR A 3 -7.63 -0.12 -18.00
N GLY A 4 -6.94 -0.96 -17.24
CA GLY A 4 -7.52 -2.14 -16.59
C GLY A 4 -7.99 -3.21 -17.57
N CYS A 5 -7.55 -3.18 -18.83
CA CYS A 5 -7.91 -4.20 -19.80
C CYS A 5 -7.37 -5.58 -19.38
N GLN A 6 -8.03 -6.62 -19.82
CA GLN A 6 -7.55 -7.98 -19.63
C GLN A 6 -6.23 -8.19 -20.38
N TRP A 7 -5.37 -9.07 -19.88
CA TRP A 7 -4.06 -9.35 -20.50
C TRP A 7 -4.17 -9.70 -22.00
N ARG A 8 -5.18 -10.47 -22.38
CA ARG A 8 -5.45 -10.87 -23.76
C ARG A 8 -5.88 -9.72 -24.69
N GLU A 9 -6.33 -8.61 -24.12
CA GLU A 9 -6.80 -7.42 -24.84
C GLU A 9 -5.70 -6.34 -24.97
N LEU A 10 -4.44 -6.69 -24.64
CA LEU A 10 -3.33 -5.76 -24.81
C LEU A 10 -3.07 -5.49 -26.29
N SER A 11 -3.04 -4.21 -26.68
CA SER A 11 -2.73 -3.74 -28.02
C SER A 11 -1.21 -3.78 -28.27
N LEU A 12 -0.64 -4.99 -28.42
CA LEU A 12 0.81 -5.18 -28.50
C LEU A 12 1.40 -4.72 -29.84
N LYS A 13 0.62 -4.77 -30.92
CA LYS A 13 1.05 -4.36 -32.27
C LYS A 13 1.49 -2.91 -32.35
N GLU A 14 0.94 -2.04 -31.52
CA GLU A 14 1.30 -0.62 -31.47
C GLU A 14 2.68 -0.38 -30.86
N TYR A 15 3.12 -1.29 -29.97
CA TYR A 15 4.38 -1.15 -29.23
C TYR A 15 5.53 -1.98 -29.84
N PHE A 16 5.21 -3.05 -30.55
CA PHE A 16 6.16 -4.04 -31.07
C PHE A 16 5.94 -4.30 -32.58
N SER A 17 6.16 -3.28 -33.38
CA SER A 17 5.84 -3.30 -34.83
C SER A 17 6.61 -4.33 -35.65
N LYS A 18 7.71 -4.90 -35.15
CA LYS A 18 8.59 -5.84 -35.88
C LYS A 18 8.56 -7.27 -35.35
N GLU A 19 7.95 -7.53 -34.19
CA GLU A 19 7.96 -8.84 -33.58
C GLU A 19 6.53 -9.25 -33.15
N THR A 20 6.20 -10.51 -33.37
CA THR A 20 4.92 -11.08 -32.95
C THR A 20 5.00 -11.45 -31.48
N ILE A 21 4.91 -10.44 -30.60
CA ILE A 21 4.84 -10.67 -29.15
C ILE A 21 3.40 -11.00 -28.77
N SER A 22 3.19 -12.13 -28.10
CA SER A 22 1.88 -12.53 -27.61
C SER A 22 1.61 -11.98 -26.20
N TRP A 23 0.34 -11.77 -25.85
CA TRP A 23 -0.03 -11.37 -24.49
C TRP A 23 0.41 -12.40 -23.44
N GLN A 24 0.45 -13.70 -23.80
CA GLN A 24 0.93 -14.77 -22.92
C GLN A 24 2.39 -14.55 -22.53
N LEU A 25 3.24 -14.12 -23.47
CA LEU A 25 4.65 -13.83 -23.20
C LEU A 25 4.78 -12.63 -22.25
N VAL A 26 3.99 -11.57 -22.44
CA VAL A 26 3.97 -10.40 -21.54
C VAL A 26 3.54 -10.81 -20.14
N TYR A 27 2.46 -11.60 -20.03
CA TYR A 27 1.99 -12.11 -18.74
C TYR A 27 2.99 -13.06 -18.07
N TYR A 28 3.65 -13.91 -18.86
CA TYR A 28 4.71 -14.80 -18.36
C TYR A 28 5.83 -14.02 -17.68
N TYR A 29 6.35 -12.97 -18.32
CA TYR A 29 7.41 -12.15 -17.72
C TYR A 29 6.90 -11.36 -16.53
N PHE A 30 5.70 -10.81 -16.57
CA PHE A 30 5.08 -10.15 -15.42
C PHE A 30 4.97 -11.11 -14.23
N SER A 31 4.44 -12.32 -14.44
CA SER A 31 4.33 -13.35 -13.42
C SER A 31 5.70 -13.80 -12.89
N LYS A 32 6.68 -13.98 -13.78
CA LYS A 32 8.05 -14.34 -13.41
C LYS A 32 8.68 -13.27 -12.52
N TRP A 33 8.67 -12.02 -12.93
CA TRP A 33 9.24 -10.90 -12.16
C TRP A 33 8.48 -10.58 -10.88
N SER A 34 7.20 -10.92 -10.84
CA SER A 34 6.42 -10.88 -9.59
C SER A 34 6.89 -11.93 -8.60
N LYS A 35 7.09 -13.18 -9.05
CA LYS A 35 7.48 -14.31 -8.20
C LYS A 35 8.94 -14.23 -7.73
N ASP A 36 9.84 -13.72 -8.56
CA ASP A 36 11.26 -13.58 -8.23
C ASP A 36 11.58 -12.31 -7.44
N GLY A 37 10.57 -11.45 -7.16
CA GLY A 37 10.69 -10.23 -6.38
C GLY A 37 11.33 -9.05 -7.12
N SER A 38 11.47 -9.12 -8.46
CA SER A 38 12.10 -8.05 -9.26
C SER A 38 11.41 -6.70 -9.08
N PHE A 39 10.08 -6.65 -9.11
CA PHE A 39 9.35 -5.38 -8.93
C PHE A 39 9.55 -4.79 -7.53
N ARG A 40 9.60 -5.65 -6.49
CA ARG A 40 9.89 -5.21 -5.13
C ARG A 40 11.31 -4.64 -5.05
N ARG A 41 12.31 -5.30 -5.65
CA ARG A 41 13.71 -4.80 -5.67
C ARG A 41 13.84 -3.47 -6.40
N ILE A 42 13.15 -3.31 -7.55
CA ILE A 42 13.10 -2.04 -8.28
C ILE A 42 12.53 -0.93 -7.38
N TRP A 43 11.43 -1.21 -6.68
CA TRP A 43 10.82 -0.23 -5.79
C TRP A 43 11.74 0.17 -4.64
N ILE A 44 12.36 -0.80 -3.96
CA ILE A 44 13.35 -0.55 -2.91
C ILE A 44 14.49 0.31 -3.43
N SER A 45 15.08 -0.04 -4.58
CA SER A 45 16.17 0.71 -5.19
C SER A 45 15.77 2.14 -5.56
N LEU A 46 14.55 2.36 -6.05
CA LEU A 46 14.02 3.71 -6.32
C LEU A 46 13.93 4.54 -5.04
N LEU A 47 13.44 3.98 -3.94
CA LEU A 47 13.39 4.66 -2.64
C LEU A 47 14.78 4.99 -2.14
N GLN A 48 15.70 4.00 -2.12
CA GLN A 48 17.09 4.17 -1.67
C GLN A 48 17.81 5.32 -2.39
N ASN A 49 17.75 5.32 -3.72
CA ASN A 49 18.46 6.31 -4.53
C ASN A 49 17.81 7.71 -4.52
N ASN A 50 16.59 7.84 -4.03
CA ASN A 50 15.84 9.09 -4.06
C ASN A 50 15.29 9.51 -2.68
N LYS A 51 15.89 9.05 -1.57
CA LYS A 51 15.43 9.36 -0.20
C LYS A 51 15.24 10.86 0.04
N ARG A 52 16.11 11.70 -0.52
CA ARG A 52 16.03 13.16 -0.39
C ARG A 52 14.77 13.79 -1.03
N LYS A 53 14.03 13.04 -1.83
CA LYS A 53 12.76 13.47 -2.46
C LYS A 53 11.54 13.08 -1.63
N LEU A 54 11.73 12.32 -0.55
CA LEU A 54 10.68 11.91 0.38
C LEU A 54 10.54 12.94 1.50
N ASP A 55 9.31 13.19 1.92
CA ASP A 55 9.02 13.98 3.12
C ASP A 55 8.62 13.05 4.26
N LEU A 56 9.63 12.65 5.03
CA LEU A 56 9.47 11.73 6.17
C LEU A 56 9.16 12.48 7.50
N SER A 57 8.82 13.75 7.46
CA SER A 57 8.42 14.52 8.66
C SER A 57 7.19 13.93 9.36
N SER A 58 6.35 13.23 8.63
CA SER A 58 5.33 12.32 9.14
C SER A 58 4.94 11.31 8.06
N VAL A 59 4.51 10.13 8.48
CA VAL A 59 3.97 9.09 7.59
C VAL A 59 2.52 8.82 7.92
N GLN A 60 1.75 8.38 6.94
CA GLN A 60 0.32 8.17 7.05
C GLN A 60 -0.01 6.70 6.80
N LEU A 61 -0.68 6.06 7.73
CA LEU A 61 -1.12 4.66 7.66
C LEU A 61 -2.64 4.63 7.45
N ASP A 62 -3.10 3.84 6.48
CA ASP A 62 -4.53 3.65 6.23
C ASP A 62 -4.81 2.32 5.53
N GLY A 63 -6.03 1.80 5.70
CA GLY A 63 -6.52 0.62 5.03
C GLY A 63 -7.36 0.96 3.80
N SER A 64 -7.20 0.19 2.74
CA SER A 64 -8.02 0.35 1.54
C SER A 64 -8.58 -0.98 1.04
N HIS A 65 -9.90 -1.04 0.92
CA HIS A 65 -10.61 -2.18 0.37
C HIS A 65 -10.83 -2.03 -1.14
N THR A 66 -10.19 -2.87 -1.92
CA THR A 66 -10.38 -2.95 -3.36
C THR A 66 -11.40 -4.02 -3.71
N ARG A 67 -12.40 -3.68 -4.52
CA ARG A 67 -13.39 -4.66 -5.02
C ARG A 67 -12.72 -5.70 -5.90
N SER A 68 -13.04 -6.98 -5.67
CA SER A 68 -12.63 -8.09 -6.54
C SER A 68 -13.77 -8.54 -7.44
N LYS A 69 -13.50 -8.74 -8.72
CA LYS A 69 -14.46 -9.28 -9.70
C LYS A 69 -14.31 -10.78 -9.89
N THR A 70 -13.13 -11.30 -9.58
CA THR A 70 -12.84 -12.73 -9.59
C THR A 70 -12.56 -13.17 -8.16
N GLY A 71 -12.77 -14.42 -7.83
CA GLY A 71 -12.25 -14.98 -6.57
C GLY A 71 -10.71 -14.91 -6.54
N GLY A 72 -10.10 -15.44 -5.51
CA GLY A 72 -8.64 -15.51 -5.38
C GLY A 72 -8.19 -15.46 -3.93
N GLU A 73 -6.88 -15.43 -3.75
CA GLU A 73 -6.26 -15.32 -2.44
C GLU A 73 -6.65 -14.00 -1.78
N SER A 74 -6.93 -14.02 -0.47
CA SER A 74 -7.29 -12.83 0.33
C SER A 74 -8.48 -12.03 -0.25
N VAL A 75 -9.50 -12.73 -0.74
CA VAL A 75 -10.77 -12.16 -1.19
C VAL A 75 -11.89 -12.63 -0.27
N GLY A 76 -12.62 -11.68 0.32
CA GLY A 76 -13.75 -11.97 1.19
C GLY A 76 -14.82 -10.91 1.14
N TYR A 77 -16.02 -11.23 1.64
CA TYR A 77 -17.18 -10.34 1.56
C TYR A 77 -17.12 -9.22 2.59
N GLN A 78 -17.17 -7.98 2.12
CA GLN A 78 -17.23 -6.79 2.96
C GLN A 78 -18.66 -6.25 3.00
N GLY A 79 -19.31 -6.37 4.16
CA GLY A 79 -20.71 -5.99 4.34
C GLY A 79 -21.01 -4.52 4.03
N ARG A 80 -20.16 -3.59 4.47
CA ARG A 80 -20.33 -2.14 4.21
C ARG A 80 -20.25 -1.80 2.71
N LYS A 81 -19.48 -2.55 1.93
CA LYS A 81 -19.32 -2.34 0.49
C LYS A 81 -20.21 -3.26 -0.34
N SER A 82 -20.95 -4.16 0.32
CA SER A 82 -21.82 -5.17 -0.32
C SER A 82 -21.13 -5.88 -1.49
N SER A 83 -19.88 -6.26 -1.30
CA SER A 83 -19.05 -6.85 -2.36
C SER A 83 -17.86 -7.63 -1.80
N ASN A 84 -17.37 -8.57 -2.58
CA ASN A 84 -16.09 -9.21 -2.31
C ASN A 84 -14.97 -8.19 -2.51
N THR A 85 -14.09 -8.10 -1.53
CA THR A 85 -12.96 -7.16 -1.52
C THR A 85 -11.69 -7.82 -1.01
N THR A 86 -10.57 -7.18 -1.31
CA THR A 86 -9.29 -7.39 -0.65
C THR A 86 -8.96 -6.13 0.11
N ASN A 87 -8.53 -6.23 1.35
CA ASN A 87 -8.05 -5.11 2.15
C ASN A 87 -6.52 -5.08 2.13
N CYS A 88 -5.94 -3.91 1.91
CA CYS A 88 -4.50 -3.66 1.99
C CYS A 88 -4.23 -2.46 2.88
N ILE A 89 -3.26 -2.58 3.78
CA ILE A 89 -2.77 -1.45 4.57
C ILE A 89 -1.62 -0.79 3.83
N PHE A 90 -1.70 0.51 3.66
CA PHE A 90 -0.70 1.32 2.96
C PHE A 90 -0.03 2.30 3.90
N LEU A 91 1.23 2.59 3.62
CA LEU A 91 1.98 3.67 4.25
C LEU A 91 2.45 4.66 3.17
N CYS A 92 2.20 5.96 3.38
CA CYS A 92 2.74 7.01 2.52
C CYS A 92 3.50 8.06 3.32
N ASP A 93 4.34 8.84 2.63
CA ASP A 93 5.02 9.99 3.18
C ASP A 93 4.08 11.22 3.32
N ASN A 94 4.58 12.31 3.88
CA ASN A 94 3.80 13.54 4.08
C ASN A 94 3.47 14.29 2.78
N GLN A 95 3.92 13.83 1.62
CA GLN A 95 3.53 14.36 0.30
C GLN A 95 2.50 13.45 -0.41
N GLY A 96 2.14 12.31 0.19
CA GLY A 96 1.27 11.31 -0.40
C GLY A 96 2.01 10.35 -1.36
N GLN A 97 3.35 10.28 -1.26
CA GLN A 97 4.10 9.25 -1.97
C GLN A 97 3.96 7.92 -1.22
N MET A 98 3.41 6.90 -1.86
CA MET A 98 3.39 5.55 -1.28
C MET A 98 4.82 5.11 -0.97
N LEU A 99 5.02 4.55 0.21
CA LEU A 99 6.31 4.01 0.67
C LEU A 99 6.27 2.49 0.71
N SER A 100 5.23 1.94 1.33
CA SER A 100 5.10 0.51 1.55
C SER A 100 3.64 0.08 1.64
N MET A 101 3.42 -1.22 1.59
CA MET A 101 2.13 -1.86 1.85
C MET A 101 2.35 -3.18 2.58
N GLY A 102 1.36 -3.56 3.41
CA GLY A 102 1.29 -4.90 3.98
C GLY A 102 0.74 -5.93 3.00
N LYS A 103 0.81 -7.20 3.39
CA LYS A 103 0.15 -8.27 2.63
C LYS A 103 -1.36 -8.03 2.53
N PRO A 104 -1.96 -8.38 1.39
CA PRO A 104 -3.41 -8.37 1.25
C PRO A 104 -4.07 -9.29 2.27
N ILE A 105 -5.10 -8.80 2.93
CA ILE A 105 -5.97 -9.55 3.83
C ILE A 105 -7.38 -9.65 3.24
N SER A 106 -8.11 -10.68 3.63
CA SER A 106 -9.46 -10.91 3.13
C SER A 106 -10.42 -9.81 3.58
N GLY A 107 -11.35 -9.44 2.71
CA GLY A 107 -12.19 -8.25 2.87
C GLY A 107 -13.14 -8.26 4.07
N GLU A 108 -13.45 -9.41 4.66
CA GLU A 108 -14.24 -9.53 5.88
C GLU A 108 -13.51 -9.03 7.12
N HIS A 109 -12.17 -8.93 7.08
CA HIS A 109 -11.37 -8.50 8.19
C HIS A 109 -11.24 -6.97 8.25
N HIS A 110 -11.15 -6.44 9.46
CA HIS A 110 -10.87 -5.02 9.72
C HIS A 110 -9.36 -4.75 9.67
N ASP A 111 -8.96 -3.48 9.61
CA ASP A 111 -7.58 -3.04 9.39
C ASP A 111 -6.58 -3.47 10.49
N LEU A 112 -7.06 -3.78 11.71
CA LEU A 112 -6.22 -4.29 12.79
C LEU A 112 -6.03 -5.81 12.77
N TYR A 113 -6.64 -6.51 11.81
CA TYR A 113 -6.40 -7.94 11.67
C TYR A 113 -4.95 -8.19 11.23
N ASN A 114 -4.23 -9.05 11.96
CA ASN A 114 -2.81 -9.33 11.76
C ASN A 114 -1.92 -8.09 11.65
N ILE A 115 -2.25 -7.01 12.39
CA ILE A 115 -1.55 -5.73 12.31
C ILE A 115 -0.06 -5.83 12.63
N GLU A 116 0.36 -6.78 13.47
CA GLU A 116 1.76 -7.01 13.81
C GLU A 116 2.56 -7.47 12.57
N GLU A 117 2.10 -8.53 11.91
CA GLU A 117 2.72 -9.04 10.67
C GLU A 117 2.71 -7.97 9.58
N THR A 118 1.60 -7.23 9.46
CA THR A 118 1.46 -6.14 8.49
C THR A 118 2.49 -5.04 8.71
N LEU A 119 2.71 -4.62 9.97
CA LEU A 119 3.72 -3.61 10.30
C LEU A 119 5.14 -4.13 10.11
N GLU A 120 5.39 -5.40 10.44
CA GLU A 120 6.71 -6.01 10.18
C GLU A 120 7.07 -5.98 8.69
N GLU A 121 6.11 -6.25 7.82
CA GLU A 121 6.34 -6.17 6.37
C GLU A 121 6.55 -4.74 5.89
N ILE A 122 5.73 -3.80 6.38
CA ILE A 122 5.85 -2.38 6.04
C ILE A 122 7.23 -1.87 6.47
N VAL A 123 7.61 -2.11 7.74
CA VAL A 123 8.91 -1.69 8.29
C VAL A 123 10.06 -2.40 7.58
N GLY A 124 9.96 -3.71 7.36
CA GLY A 124 11.01 -4.47 6.67
C GLY A 124 11.26 -4.01 5.22
N LEU A 125 10.27 -3.40 4.55
CA LEU A 125 10.50 -2.76 3.26
C LEU A 125 11.23 -1.43 3.42
N LEU A 126 10.86 -0.63 4.44
CA LEU A 126 11.54 0.64 4.73
C LEU A 126 13.01 0.40 5.12
N ASP A 127 13.27 -0.57 5.98
CA ASP A 127 14.63 -0.98 6.36
C ASP A 127 15.44 -1.42 5.12
N ALA A 128 14.84 -2.24 4.25
CA ALA A 128 15.48 -2.65 3.00
C ALA A 128 15.75 -1.47 2.05
N ALA A 129 15.01 -0.36 2.20
CA ALA A 129 15.21 0.89 1.47
C ALA A 129 16.14 1.87 2.21
N ASP A 130 16.79 1.45 3.31
CA ASP A 130 17.60 2.27 4.22
C ASP A 130 16.83 3.51 4.75
N ILE A 131 15.54 3.38 4.97
CA ILE A 131 14.70 4.41 5.59
C ILE A 131 14.55 4.05 7.06
N GLU A 132 15.19 4.82 7.93
CA GLU A 132 15.11 4.63 9.37
C GLU A 132 13.67 4.91 9.87
N VAL A 133 13.14 3.98 10.65
CA VAL A 133 11.78 4.12 11.21
C VAL A 133 11.76 4.72 12.61
N LYS A 134 12.90 4.67 13.32
CA LYS A 134 13.02 5.24 14.65
C LYS A 134 12.77 6.76 14.62
N GLY A 135 11.87 7.22 15.47
CA GLY A 135 11.47 8.62 15.57
C GLY A 135 10.50 9.10 14.49
N LEU A 136 10.05 8.23 13.56
CA LEU A 136 9.01 8.59 12.60
C LEU A 136 7.69 8.90 13.31
N PHE A 137 7.01 9.97 12.90
CA PHE A 137 5.62 10.26 13.28
C PHE A 137 4.67 9.52 12.35
N LEU A 138 3.90 8.58 12.92
CA LEU A 138 2.93 7.81 12.16
C LEU A 138 1.51 8.25 12.53
N ASN A 139 0.80 8.85 11.57
CA ASN A 139 -0.61 9.19 11.70
C ASN A 139 -1.48 8.01 11.23
N ALA A 140 -2.50 7.68 12.03
CA ALA A 140 -3.55 6.74 11.64
C ALA A 140 -4.90 7.18 12.20
N ASP A 141 -5.99 6.72 11.62
CA ASP A 141 -7.33 7.09 12.10
C ASP A 141 -7.70 6.34 13.38
N SER A 142 -8.88 6.66 13.94
CA SER A 142 -9.38 6.05 15.17
C SER A 142 -9.71 4.56 15.03
N GLY A 143 -9.84 4.04 13.80
CA GLY A 143 -9.99 2.62 13.54
C GLY A 143 -8.74 1.82 13.91
N PHE A 144 -7.58 2.48 13.91
CA PHE A 144 -6.30 1.91 14.31
C PHE A 144 -6.00 2.05 15.82
N ASP A 145 -6.87 2.69 16.61
CA ASP A 145 -6.63 2.84 18.05
C ASP A 145 -6.80 1.52 18.79
N SER A 146 -5.71 0.80 18.93
CA SER A 146 -5.62 -0.42 19.72
C SER A 146 -4.36 -0.43 20.59
N LYS A 147 -4.47 -1.03 21.78
CA LYS A 147 -3.31 -1.21 22.66
C LYS A 147 -2.19 -1.97 21.93
N LYS A 148 -2.55 -3.06 21.22
CA LYS A 148 -1.58 -3.88 20.47
C LYS A 148 -0.78 -3.04 19.49
N LEU A 149 -1.42 -2.21 18.66
CA LEU A 149 -0.72 -1.36 17.69
C LEU A 149 0.19 -0.35 18.39
N ARG A 150 -0.30 0.33 19.44
CA ARG A 150 0.51 1.30 20.18
C ARG A 150 1.74 0.66 20.82
N ASP A 151 1.59 -0.55 21.38
CA ASP A 151 2.72 -1.30 21.97
C ASP A 151 3.76 -1.69 20.90
N ILE A 152 3.34 -2.06 19.68
CA ILE A 152 4.24 -2.37 18.57
C ILE A 152 4.99 -1.12 18.11
N LEU A 153 4.28 0.00 17.92
CA LEU A 153 4.90 1.27 17.53
C LEU A 153 5.93 1.72 18.57
N TYR A 154 5.59 1.62 19.86
CA TYR A 154 6.50 1.95 20.96
C TYR A 154 7.77 1.09 20.93
N LYS A 155 7.64 -0.23 20.76
CA LYS A 155 8.79 -1.15 20.64
C LYS A 155 9.69 -0.83 19.45
N LYS A 156 9.12 -0.31 18.36
CA LYS A 156 9.86 0.09 17.16
C LYS A 156 10.33 1.56 17.22
N GLU A 157 10.15 2.23 18.35
CA GLU A 157 10.47 3.65 18.56
C GLU A 157 9.80 4.57 17.51
N ILE A 158 8.61 4.19 17.02
CA ILE A 158 7.77 4.99 16.12
C ILE A 158 6.77 5.78 16.98
N ILE A 159 6.65 7.07 16.74
CA ILE A 159 5.73 7.94 17.47
C ILE A 159 4.33 7.84 16.86
N GLY A 160 3.44 7.08 17.49
CA GLY A 160 2.09 6.86 17.02
C GLY A 160 1.17 8.04 17.34
N ASN A 161 0.76 8.79 16.33
CA ASN A 161 -0.23 9.86 16.40
C ASN A 161 -1.60 9.33 15.93
N ILE A 162 -2.24 8.53 16.78
CA ILE A 162 -3.49 7.82 16.48
C ILE A 162 -4.62 8.48 17.28
N LYS A 163 -5.67 8.92 16.56
CA LYS A 163 -6.86 9.49 17.19
C LYS A 163 -7.54 8.43 18.07
N GLU A 164 -7.92 8.81 19.28
CA GLU A 164 -8.65 7.91 20.19
C GLU A 164 -9.99 7.48 19.60
N ASN A 165 -10.30 6.21 19.80
CA ASN A 165 -11.59 5.66 19.43
C ASN A 165 -12.54 5.75 20.64
N PRO A 166 -13.64 6.53 20.55
CA PRO A 166 -14.58 6.66 21.67
C PRO A 166 -15.19 5.32 22.13
N ARG A 167 -15.19 4.30 21.26
CA ARG A 167 -15.72 2.96 21.59
C ARG A 167 -14.82 2.17 22.52
N ASN A 168 -13.55 2.55 22.66
CA ASN A 168 -12.60 1.87 23.54
C ASN A 168 -12.77 2.25 25.03
N GLY A 169 -13.71 3.16 25.35
CA GLY A 169 -13.94 3.69 26.70
C GLY A 169 -12.85 4.67 27.14
N ASP A 170 -13.06 5.26 28.31
CA ASP A 170 -12.13 6.23 28.89
C ASP A 170 -10.92 5.49 29.47
N THR A 171 -9.82 5.48 28.74
CA THR A 171 -8.55 4.94 29.26
C THR A 171 -7.85 6.06 30.03
N LYS A 172 -7.68 5.89 31.34
CA LYS A 172 -7.03 6.86 32.26
C LYS A 172 -5.57 7.23 31.92
N ASN A 173 -5.02 6.70 30.85
CA ASN A 173 -3.66 7.00 30.41
C ASN A 173 -3.71 8.06 29.31
N GLU A 174 -3.11 9.22 29.57
CA GLU A 174 -2.90 10.24 28.55
C GLU A 174 -2.11 9.64 27.37
N LYS A 175 -2.76 9.58 26.22
CA LYS A 175 -2.13 9.15 24.98
C LYS A 175 -1.61 10.38 24.24
N TYR A 176 -0.39 10.30 23.73
CA TYR A 176 0.13 11.36 22.87
C TYR A 176 -0.77 11.53 21.66
N PHE A 177 -1.18 12.77 21.40
CA PHE A 177 -1.92 13.15 20.20
C PHE A 177 -1.64 14.60 19.81
N ASP A 178 -1.13 14.80 18.60
CA ASP A 178 -0.90 16.11 18.00
C ASP A 178 -1.93 16.33 16.89
N ASN A 179 -2.85 17.25 17.12
CA ASN A 179 -3.95 17.55 16.21
C ASN A 179 -3.48 18.23 14.91
N GLU A 180 -2.41 19.03 14.94
CA GLU A 180 -1.87 19.67 13.76
C GLU A 180 -1.18 18.67 12.83
N LEU A 181 -0.40 17.75 13.40
CA LEU A 181 0.18 16.65 12.64
C LEU A 181 -0.90 15.70 12.11
N TYR A 182 -1.96 15.46 12.88
CA TYR A 182 -3.06 14.60 12.47
C TYR A 182 -3.79 15.12 11.22
N LYS A 183 -3.90 16.42 11.05
CA LYS A 183 -4.48 17.04 9.82
C LYS A 183 -3.76 16.59 8.55
N ARG A 184 -2.51 16.17 8.64
CA ARG A 184 -1.74 15.67 7.50
C ARG A 184 -2.20 14.29 7.01
N ARG A 185 -3.00 13.57 7.79
CA ARG A 185 -3.51 12.24 7.44
C ARG A 185 -4.22 12.21 6.07
N PHE A 186 -4.89 13.29 5.66
CA PHE A 186 -5.54 13.35 4.35
C PHE A 186 -4.61 13.10 3.15
N LYS A 187 -3.29 13.12 3.36
CA LYS A 187 -2.31 12.80 2.29
C LYS A 187 -2.44 11.36 1.80
N ILE A 188 -2.82 10.41 2.68
CA ILE A 188 -3.03 9.01 2.27
C ILE A 188 -4.27 8.87 1.36
N GLU A 189 -5.31 9.67 1.59
CA GLU A 189 -6.51 9.68 0.74
C GLU A 189 -6.16 10.13 -0.70
N LYS A 190 -5.29 11.15 -0.80
CA LYS A 190 -4.74 11.60 -2.09
C LYS A 190 -3.85 10.52 -2.73
N ALA A 191 -3.02 9.84 -1.96
CA ALA A 191 -2.19 8.75 -2.44
C ALA A 191 -3.03 7.58 -2.97
N ASN A 192 -4.09 7.20 -2.25
CA ASN A 192 -5.05 6.19 -2.69
C ASN A 192 -5.75 6.61 -3.99
N ALA A 193 -6.20 7.88 -4.10
CA ALA A 193 -6.81 8.40 -5.33
C ALA A 193 -5.84 8.34 -6.54
N TRP A 194 -4.54 8.54 -6.33
CA TRP A 194 -3.55 8.36 -7.39
C TRP A 194 -3.39 6.90 -7.82
N LEU A 195 -3.44 5.95 -6.87
CA LEU A 195 -3.45 4.53 -7.19
C LEU A 195 -4.72 4.13 -7.96
N ASP A 196 -5.87 4.66 -7.59
CA ASP A 196 -7.15 4.40 -8.26
C ASP A 196 -7.17 4.91 -9.72
N SER A 197 -6.24 5.80 -10.07
CA SER A 197 -6.05 6.21 -11.47
C SER A 197 -5.58 5.05 -12.36
N PHE A 198 -5.02 3.99 -11.78
CA PHE A 198 -4.71 2.74 -12.47
C PHE A 198 -5.90 1.78 -12.36
N LYS A 199 -6.66 1.64 -13.43
CA LYS A 199 -7.89 0.83 -13.42
C LYS A 199 -7.66 -0.62 -13.00
N ALA A 200 -6.47 -1.17 -13.26
CA ALA A 200 -6.09 -2.50 -12.80
C ALA A 200 -5.95 -2.61 -11.27
N LEU A 201 -5.80 -1.48 -10.55
CA LEU A 201 -5.77 -1.44 -9.08
C LEU A 201 -7.10 -1.00 -8.47
N LEU A 202 -7.91 -0.25 -9.21
CA LEU A 202 -9.24 0.18 -8.76
C LEU A 202 -10.20 -1.00 -8.60
N ILE A 203 -10.06 -2.01 -9.48
CA ILE A 203 -10.81 -3.26 -9.43
C ILE A 203 -9.83 -4.42 -9.61
N ARG A 204 -9.82 -5.33 -8.64
CA ARG A 204 -8.94 -6.48 -8.65
C ARG A 204 -9.48 -7.60 -9.55
N PHE A 205 -8.67 -8.00 -10.54
CA PHE A 205 -8.86 -9.18 -11.36
C PHE A 205 -7.77 -10.24 -11.11
N GLU A 206 -6.66 -9.86 -10.49
CA GLU A 206 -5.58 -10.77 -10.14
C GLU A 206 -6.01 -11.72 -9.03
N THR A 207 -5.88 -13.03 -9.26
CA THR A 207 -6.29 -14.06 -8.30
C THR A 207 -5.20 -14.36 -7.28
N LEU A 208 -3.93 -14.14 -7.60
CA LEU A 208 -2.80 -14.39 -6.73
C LEU A 208 -2.34 -13.11 -6.01
N ASN A 209 -2.06 -13.20 -4.73
CA ASN A 209 -1.52 -12.08 -3.96
C ASN A 209 -0.17 -11.60 -4.51
N VAL A 210 0.68 -12.53 -4.96
CA VAL A 210 2.00 -12.17 -5.49
C VAL A 210 1.91 -11.26 -6.71
N THR A 211 1.01 -11.52 -7.65
CA THR A 211 0.81 -10.65 -8.84
C THR A 211 0.12 -9.35 -8.44
N TRP A 212 -0.84 -9.40 -7.53
CA TRP A 212 -1.54 -8.22 -7.01
C TRP A 212 -0.61 -7.23 -6.32
N ILE A 213 0.22 -7.69 -5.37
CA ILE A 213 1.22 -6.86 -4.67
C ILE A 213 2.19 -6.22 -5.67
N ASN A 214 2.65 -6.97 -6.66
CA ASN A 214 3.62 -6.48 -7.62
C ASN A 214 3.05 -5.49 -8.65
N LEU A 215 1.73 -5.52 -8.92
CA LEU A 215 1.05 -4.42 -9.61
C LEU A 215 1.13 -3.11 -8.80
N HIS A 216 1.02 -3.17 -7.46
CA HIS A 216 1.18 -1.99 -6.61
C HIS A 216 2.61 -1.45 -6.65
N TYR A 217 3.64 -2.30 -6.51
CA TYR A 217 5.03 -1.84 -6.61
C TYR A 217 5.33 -1.21 -7.98
N LEU A 218 4.78 -1.75 -9.05
CA LEU A 218 4.89 -1.15 -10.38
C LEU A 218 4.18 0.22 -10.43
N ALA A 219 2.99 0.35 -9.83
CA ALA A 219 2.27 1.63 -9.75
C ALA A 219 3.02 2.67 -8.90
N PHE A 220 3.54 2.27 -7.73
CA PHE A 220 4.36 3.12 -6.87
C PHE A 220 5.58 3.64 -7.64
N SER A 221 6.27 2.75 -8.37
CA SER A 221 7.42 3.10 -9.18
C SER A 221 7.06 4.12 -10.27
N ILE A 222 5.96 3.90 -11.00
CA ILE A 222 5.50 4.81 -12.05
C ILE A 222 5.13 6.19 -11.48
N LEU A 223 4.40 6.24 -10.36
CA LEU A 223 4.02 7.50 -9.71
C LEU A 223 5.24 8.26 -9.21
N PHE A 224 6.17 7.55 -8.58
CA PHE A 224 7.39 8.17 -8.05
C PHE A 224 8.30 8.69 -9.17
N LEU A 225 8.51 7.93 -10.23
CA LEU A 225 9.29 8.36 -11.38
C LEU A 225 8.71 9.61 -12.06
N ARG A 226 7.39 9.78 -12.08
CA ARG A 226 6.75 11.01 -12.58
C ARG A 226 7.06 12.21 -11.70
N LYS A 227 7.10 12.00 -10.38
CA LYS A 227 7.38 13.06 -9.40
C LYS A 227 8.83 13.52 -9.44
N ILE A 228 9.80 12.61 -9.65
CA ILE A 228 11.23 12.94 -9.63
C ILE A 228 11.75 13.50 -10.96
N LYS A 229 10.99 13.36 -12.04
CA LYS A 229 11.35 13.89 -13.38
C LYS A 229 10.92 15.35 -13.59
N VAL A 230 10.26 15.96 -12.61
CA VAL A 230 9.80 17.37 -12.67
C VAL A 230 10.80 18.30 -12.02
#